data_a29dc71ecd649b2c01dc33c9c637e552
#
_entry.id   a29dc71ecd649b2c01dc33c9c637e552
#
_cell.length_a   1.000
_cell.length_b   1.000
_cell.length_c   1.000
_cell.angle_alpha   90.00
_cell.angle_beta   90.00
_cell.angle_gamma   90.00
#
_symmetry.space_group_name_H-M   'P 1'
#
loop_
_entity.id
_entity.type
_entity.pdbx_description
1 polymer ?
#
loop_
_entity_poly.entity_id
_entity_poly.type
_entity_poly.pdbx_seq_one_letter_code
_entity_poly.pdbx_strand_id
1 'polypeptide(L)'
;IYTLSLHDALPISGPLATSLIRSSVGIGALLSEGIGDTVRISISGPPEEEIAPAKEILRCLGLRKGFELISCPTCARTKIDLLPMIDKVTKAMEGHDIPLRVAVMGCAVNGPGEARDADVGIAGGVKEGLLFRRGEIIAKLPQEELVDALLDEIERMANVTLNR
;
A
#
# COMPACT_ATOMS: atom_id res chain seq x y z
N ILE A 1 8.08 -34.46 -0.55
CA ILE A 1 7.33 -33.21 -0.79
C ILE A 1 8.02 -32.50 -1.93
N TYR A 2 7.35 -32.34 -3.06
CA TYR A 2 7.88 -31.59 -4.20
C TYR A 2 7.51 -30.13 -4.02
N THR A 3 8.51 -29.24 -3.87
CA THR A 3 8.31 -27.80 -3.83
C THR A 3 8.18 -27.28 -5.26
N LEU A 4 7.08 -26.65 -5.60
CA LEU A 4 6.87 -26.05 -6.90
C LEU A 4 7.34 -24.61 -6.90
N SER A 5 8.40 -24.35 -7.67
CA SER A 5 8.90 -22.98 -7.91
C SER A 5 8.19 -22.36 -9.10
N LEU A 6 7.45 -21.29 -8.90
CA LEU A 6 6.61 -20.68 -9.92
C LEU A 6 7.39 -19.91 -11.01
N HIS A 7 8.70 -19.75 -10.90
CA HIS A 7 9.48 -19.04 -11.90
C HIS A 7 9.87 -19.92 -13.11
N ASP A 8 9.95 -21.25 -12.94
CA ASP A 8 10.49 -22.15 -13.96
C ASP A 8 9.52 -22.38 -15.15
N ALA A 9 8.25 -22.04 -14.96
CA ALA A 9 7.20 -22.30 -15.93
C ALA A 9 6.87 -21.10 -16.85
N LEU A 10 7.38 -19.89 -16.56
CA LEU A 10 6.94 -18.66 -17.23
C LEU A 10 8.11 -17.75 -17.63
N PRO A 11 8.21 -17.32 -18.92
CA PRO A 11 9.18 -16.31 -19.34
C PRO A 11 8.72 -14.91 -18.92
N ILE A 12 8.82 -14.61 -17.62
CA ILE A 12 8.34 -13.36 -17.03
C ILE A 12 9.43 -12.29 -16.87
N SER A 13 10.69 -12.63 -17.18
CA SER A 13 11.81 -11.71 -17.14
C SER A 13 11.69 -10.58 -18.16
N GLY A 14 12.25 -9.43 -17.86
CA GLY A 14 12.31 -8.25 -18.73
C GLY A 14 12.53 -6.95 -17.96
N PRO A 15 12.36 -5.79 -18.63
CA PRO A 15 12.40 -4.48 -17.96
C PRO A 15 11.40 -4.41 -16.82
N LEU A 16 11.71 -3.63 -15.76
CA LEU A 16 10.96 -3.54 -14.51
C LEU A 16 9.43 -3.51 -14.72
N ALA A 17 8.91 -2.52 -15.42
CA ALA A 17 7.46 -2.35 -15.60
C ALA A 17 6.78 -3.56 -16.25
N THR A 18 7.42 -4.14 -17.28
CA THR A 18 6.87 -5.31 -17.99
C THR A 18 6.95 -6.56 -17.12
N SER A 19 8.06 -6.75 -16.41
CA SER A 19 8.23 -7.89 -15.50
C SER A 19 7.25 -7.86 -14.34
N LEU A 20 6.97 -6.69 -13.77
CA LEU A 20 5.98 -6.53 -12.71
C LEU A 20 4.60 -7.00 -13.17
N ILE A 21 4.14 -6.53 -14.34
CA ILE A 21 2.83 -6.91 -14.88
C ILE A 21 2.77 -8.42 -15.16
N ARG A 22 3.78 -8.97 -15.83
CA ARG A 22 3.83 -10.40 -16.18
C ARG A 22 3.88 -11.29 -14.93
N SER A 23 4.69 -10.92 -13.94
CA SER A 23 4.80 -11.64 -12.67
C SER A 23 3.49 -11.57 -11.89
N SER A 24 2.87 -10.39 -11.80
CA SER A 24 1.59 -10.22 -11.10
C SER A 24 0.50 -11.09 -11.71
N VAL A 25 0.40 -11.14 -13.04
CA VAL A 25 -0.59 -11.96 -13.72
C VAL A 25 -0.27 -13.46 -13.62
N GLY A 26 0.95 -13.86 -13.99
CA GLY A 26 1.31 -15.28 -14.09
C GLY A 26 1.43 -15.96 -12.73
N ILE A 27 2.25 -15.38 -11.83
CA ILE A 27 2.46 -15.92 -10.48
C ILE A 27 1.19 -15.73 -9.65
N GLY A 28 0.55 -14.54 -9.76
CA GLY A 28 -0.67 -14.23 -9.03
C GLY A 28 -1.81 -15.20 -9.34
N ALA A 29 -2.02 -15.57 -10.61
CA ALA A 29 -3.04 -16.55 -11.00
C ALA A 29 -2.79 -17.92 -10.36
N LEU A 30 -1.55 -18.40 -10.37
CA LEU A 30 -1.22 -19.70 -9.77
C LEU A 30 -1.37 -19.68 -8.24
N LEU A 31 -0.87 -18.63 -7.59
CA LEU A 31 -1.01 -18.48 -6.14
C LEU A 31 -2.46 -18.36 -5.69
N SER A 32 -3.34 -17.72 -6.49
CA SER A 32 -4.78 -17.60 -6.18
C SER A 32 -5.49 -18.96 -6.19
N GLU A 33 -4.97 -19.93 -6.97
CA GLU A 33 -5.44 -21.31 -7.00
C GLU A 33 -4.76 -22.20 -5.92
N GLY A 34 -3.95 -21.62 -5.06
CA GLY A 34 -3.19 -22.35 -4.05
C GLY A 34 -2.03 -23.16 -4.60
N ILE A 35 -1.53 -22.82 -5.78
CA ILE A 35 -0.42 -23.52 -6.46
C ILE A 35 0.85 -22.73 -6.26
N GLY A 36 1.89 -23.37 -5.67
CA GLY A 36 3.25 -22.88 -5.50
C GLY A 36 3.64 -22.65 -4.04
N ASP A 37 4.86 -23.08 -3.72
CA ASP A 37 5.44 -22.99 -2.37
C ASP A 37 6.53 -21.93 -2.29
N THR A 38 7.13 -21.58 -3.42
CA THR A 38 8.18 -20.55 -3.54
C THR A 38 7.88 -19.61 -4.68
N VAL A 39 8.19 -18.33 -4.49
CA VAL A 39 7.99 -17.26 -5.47
C VAL A 39 9.32 -16.65 -5.85
N ARG A 40 9.55 -16.49 -7.14
CA ARG A 40 10.67 -15.72 -7.68
C ARG A 40 10.15 -14.73 -8.72
N ILE A 41 10.55 -13.49 -8.57
CA ILE A 41 10.40 -12.44 -9.59
C ILE A 41 11.72 -12.35 -10.35
N SER A 42 11.67 -12.08 -11.64
CA SER A 42 12.88 -11.88 -12.45
C SER A 42 12.78 -10.57 -13.20
N ILE A 43 13.67 -9.65 -12.88
CA ILE A 43 13.77 -8.31 -13.44
C ILE A 43 15.13 -8.16 -14.11
N SER A 44 15.21 -7.44 -15.24
CA SER A 44 16.47 -7.04 -15.81
C SER A 44 17.05 -5.86 -15.04
N GLY A 45 17.63 -6.15 -13.86
CA GLY A 45 18.14 -5.16 -12.91
C GLY A 45 18.82 -5.83 -11.70
N PRO A 46 19.16 -5.06 -10.67
CA PRO A 46 19.71 -5.58 -9.42
C PRO A 46 18.76 -6.56 -8.75
N PRO A 47 19.21 -7.70 -8.22
CA PRO A 47 18.35 -8.74 -7.67
C PRO A 47 17.59 -8.28 -6.42
N GLU A 48 18.08 -7.29 -5.69
CA GLU A 48 17.39 -6.69 -4.54
C GLU A 48 16.08 -6.00 -4.92
N GLU A 49 15.95 -5.51 -6.17
CA GLU A 49 14.74 -4.90 -6.68
C GLU A 49 13.60 -5.92 -6.89
N GLU A 50 13.89 -7.21 -6.89
CA GLU A 50 12.90 -8.28 -7.04
C GLU A 50 12.10 -8.55 -5.76
N ILE A 51 12.65 -8.17 -4.59
CA ILE A 51 12.07 -8.50 -3.28
C ILE A 51 10.78 -7.71 -3.00
N ALA A 52 10.78 -6.41 -3.28
CA ALA A 52 9.62 -5.57 -3.02
C ALA A 52 8.39 -5.97 -3.85
N PRO A 53 8.50 -6.20 -5.17
CA PRO A 53 7.40 -6.72 -5.99
C PRO A 53 6.88 -8.09 -5.54
N ALA A 54 7.78 -9.01 -5.16
CA ALA A 54 7.36 -10.32 -4.66
C ALA A 54 6.50 -10.19 -3.40
N LYS A 55 6.92 -9.37 -2.45
CA LYS A 55 6.14 -9.07 -1.25
C LYS A 55 4.80 -8.43 -1.57
N GLU A 56 4.74 -7.54 -2.57
CA GLU A 56 3.51 -6.85 -2.97
C GLU A 56 2.50 -7.81 -3.60
N ILE A 57 2.93 -8.70 -4.50
CA ILE A 57 2.06 -9.74 -5.06
C ILE A 57 1.45 -10.60 -3.94
N LEU A 58 2.25 -11.01 -2.96
CA LEU A 58 1.75 -11.79 -1.83
C LEU A 58 0.76 -10.99 -0.96
N ARG A 59 0.97 -9.69 -0.77
CA ARG A 59 0.03 -8.81 -0.04
C ARG A 59 -1.30 -8.67 -0.78
N CYS A 60 -1.25 -8.41 -2.09
CA CYS A 60 -2.45 -8.30 -2.92
C CYS A 60 -3.33 -9.56 -2.89
N LEU A 61 -2.73 -10.73 -2.67
CA LEU A 61 -3.43 -12.00 -2.55
C LEU A 61 -3.79 -12.37 -1.09
N GLY A 62 -3.50 -11.50 -0.12
CA GLY A 62 -3.73 -11.79 1.30
C GLY A 62 -2.84 -12.89 1.90
N LEU A 63 -1.82 -13.35 1.15
CA LEU A 63 -0.88 -14.40 1.58
C LEU A 63 0.24 -13.84 2.47
N ARG A 64 0.41 -12.53 2.51
CA ARG A 64 1.35 -11.83 3.38
C ARG A 64 0.69 -10.62 4.02
N LYS A 65 0.91 -10.45 5.32
CA LYS A 65 0.59 -9.22 6.03
C LYS A 65 1.73 -8.21 5.85
N GLY A 66 1.42 -6.92 5.88
CA GLY A 66 2.38 -5.84 5.78
C GLY A 66 1.67 -4.50 5.60
N PHE A 67 2.44 -3.44 5.43
CA PHE A 67 1.91 -2.11 5.14
C PHE A 67 1.21 -2.08 3.79
N GLU A 68 -0.01 -1.60 3.77
CA GLU A 68 -0.81 -1.38 2.57
C GLU A 68 -1.30 0.06 2.54
N LEU A 69 -0.95 0.79 1.49
CA LEU A 69 -1.41 2.16 1.27
C LEU A 69 -2.55 2.16 0.25
N ILE A 70 -3.71 2.64 0.68
CA ILE A 70 -4.86 2.85 -0.17
C ILE A 70 -4.97 4.34 -0.47
N SER A 71 -5.01 4.71 -1.74
CA SER A 71 -5.27 6.08 -2.16
C SER A 71 -6.31 6.14 -3.25
N CYS A 72 -7.12 7.18 -3.26
CA CYS A 72 -8.04 7.40 -4.35
C CYS A 72 -7.32 7.99 -5.58
N PRO A 73 -7.84 7.74 -6.79
CA PRO A 73 -7.35 8.44 -7.98
C PRO A 73 -7.65 9.94 -7.87
N THR A 74 -6.74 10.78 -8.38
CA THR A 74 -6.96 12.22 -8.46
C THR A 74 -8.13 12.52 -9.37
N CYS A 75 -9.25 12.95 -8.82
CA CYS A 75 -10.47 13.30 -9.56
C CYS A 75 -10.87 14.75 -9.31
N ALA A 76 -11.88 15.23 -10.01
CA ALA A 76 -12.39 16.61 -9.86
C ALA A 76 -12.86 16.96 -8.43
N ARG A 77 -13.10 15.98 -7.57
CA ARG A 77 -13.50 16.16 -6.18
C ARG A 77 -12.32 16.30 -5.20
N THR A 78 -11.10 16.02 -5.63
CA THR A 78 -9.89 16.16 -4.82
C THR A 78 -9.73 17.62 -4.38
N LYS A 79 -9.57 17.86 -3.08
CA LYS A 79 -9.49 19.18 -2.46
C LYS A 79 -8.16 19.46 -1.78
N ILE A 80 -7.24 18.50 -1.84
CA ILE A 80 -5.91 18.57 -1.23
C ILE A 80 -4.85 18.22 -2.26
N ASP A 81 -3.61 18.57 -1.99
CA ASP A 81 -2.48 18.11 -2.78
C ASP A 81 -2.12 16.67 -2.39
N LEU A 82 -2.83 15.72 -3.02
CA LEU A 82 -2.83 14.31 -2.63
C LEU A 82 -1.46 13.63 -2.85
N LEU A 83 -0.79 13.92 -3.96
CA LEU A 83 0.44 13.22 -4.34
C LEU A 83 1.60 13.44 -3.36
N PRO A 84 1.92 14.69 -2.92
CA PRO A 84 2.94 14.90 -1.89
C PRO A 84 2.59 14.26 -0.55
N MET A 85 1.29 14.17 -0.19
CA MET A 85 0.87 13.48 1.04
C MET A 85 1.13 11.97 0.96
N ILE A 86 0.79 11.36 -0.19
CA ILE A 86 1.08 9.94 -0.46
C ILE A 86 2.60 9.69 -0.36
N ASP A 87 3.41 10.52 -1.01
CA ASP A 87 4.87 10.39 -1.01
C ASP A 87 5.45 10.50 0.42
N LYS A 88 4.96 11.46 1.21
CA LYS A 88 5.40 11.63 2.61
C LYS A 88 5.06 10.42 3.47
N VAL A 89 3.85 9.87 3.35
CA VAL A 89 3.44 8.66 4.07
C VAL A 89 4.25 7.45 3.62
N THR A 90 4.44 7.27 2.31
CA THR A 90 5.22 6.16 1.76
C THR A 90 6.65 6.17 2.27
N LYS A 91 7.32 7.32 2.23
CA LYS A 91 8.69 7.49 2.74
C LYS A 91 8.79 7.23 4.24
N ALA A 92 7.85 7.73 5.02
CA ALA A 92 7.83 7.47 6.46
C ALA A 92 7.69 5.97 6.80
N MET A 93 7.01 5.22 5.93
CA MET A 93 6.79 3.78 6.10
C MET A 93 7.91 2.90 5.51
N GLU A 94 8.87 3.48 4.78
CA GLU A 94 10.00 2.74 4.22
C GLU A 94 10.80 2.00 5.32
N GLY A 95 11.04 0.72 5.09
CA GLY A 95 11.74 -0.15 6.05
C GLY A 95 10.86 -0.71 7.17
N HIS A 96 9.61 -0.25 7.30
CA HIS A 96 8.67 -0.73 8.30
C HIS A 96 7.65 -1.70 7.67
N ASP A 97 7.72 -2.99 8.00
CA ASP A 97 6.76 -4.03 7.55
C ASP A 97 5.62 -4.18 8.57
N ILE A 98 4.91 -3.08 8.81
CA ILE A 98 3.82 -3.00 9.80
C ILE A 98 2.52 -3.47 9.14
N PRO A 99 1.79 -4.43 9.74
CA PRO A 99 0.56 -4.95 9.15
C PRO A 99 -0.63 -3.99 9.36
N LEU A 100 -0.54 -2.81 8.75
CA LEU A 100 -1.57 -1.79 8.78
C LEU A 100 -2.00 -1.39 7.36
N ARG A 101 -3.29 -1.24 7.20
CA ARG A 101 -3.92 -0.69 6.00
C ARG A 101 -4.22 0.79 6.24
N VAL A 102 -3.47 1.65 5.55
CA VAL A 102 -3.53 3.12 5.69
C VAL A 102 -4.20 3.74 4.47
N ALA A 103 -5.08 4.69 4.67
CA ALA A 103 -5.78 5.37 3.59
C ALA A 103 -5.43 6.86 3.49
N VAL A 104 -5.14 7.33 2.27
CA VAL A 104 -4.96 8.76 1.97
C VAL A 104 -5.95 9.15 0.88
N MET A 105 -7.03 9.84 1.27
CA MET A 105 -8.17 10.15 0.42
C MET A 105 -8.26 11.63 0.08
N GLY A 106 -8.43 11.96 -1.20
CA GLY A 106 -8.46 13.34 -1.71
C GLY A 106 -9.72 14.13 -1.37
N CYS A 107 -10.81 13.50 -0.93
CA CYS A 107 -12.04 14.17 -0.52
C CYS A 107 -12.75 13.47 0.63
N ALA A 108 -13.44 14.25 1.46
CA ALA A 108 -14.21 13.75 2.61
C ALA A 108 -15.51 13.03 2.22
N VAL A 109 -15.98 13.16 0.98
CA VAL A 109 -17.27 12.61 0.54
C VAL A 109 -17.19 11.08 0.41
N ASN A 110 -16.19 10.58 -0.27
CA ASN A 110 -16.01 9.15 -0.49
C ASN A 110 -14.95 8.52 0.43
N GLY A 111 -14.10 9.37 1.05
CA GLY A 111 -12.97 8.91 1.85
C GLY A 111 -13.36 7.86 2.90
N PRO A 112 -14.31 8.13 3.79
CA PRO A 112 -14.71 7.16 4.81
C PRO A 112 -15.39 5.90 4.23
N GLY A 113 -16.05 6.01 3.07
CA GLY A 113 -16.72 4.89 2.42
C GLY A 113 -15.75 3.97 1.67
N GLU A 114 -14.88 4.55 0.84
CA GLU A 114 -13.88 3.81 0.05
C GLU A 114 -12.74 3.27 0.93
N ALA A 115 -12.48 3.93 2.05
CA ALA A 115 -11.46 3.53 3.02
C ALA A 115 -12.05 2.83 4.26
N ARG A 116 -13.26 2.27 4.17
CA ARG A 116 -13.94 1.61 5.29
C ARG A 116 -13.12 0.47 5.90
N ASP A 117 -12.36 -0.24 5.05
CA ASP A 117 -11.54 -1.37 5.47
C ASP A 117 -10.13 -0.94 5.90
N ALA A 118 -9.82 0.36 5.87
CA ALA A 118 -8.54 0.86 6.38
C ALA A 118 -8.54 0.92 7.91
N ASP A 119 -7.40 0.57 8.50
CA ASP A 119 -7.21 0.68 9.94
C ASP A 119 -7.16 2.13 10.40
N VAL A 120 -6.53 2.99 9.59
CA VAL A 120 -6.41 4.43 9.83
C VAL A 120 -6.29 5.18 8.50
N GLY A 121 -6.71 6.42 8.46
CA GLY A 121 -6.55 7.22 7.24
C GLY A 121 -6.95 8.67 7.39
N ILE A 122 -6.65 9.43 6.36
CA ILE A 122 -7.03 10.83 6.22
C ILE A 122 -7.90 11.03 4.98
N ALA A 123 -8.81 11.99 5.06
CA ALA A 123 -9.65 12.40 3.94
C ALA A 123 -9.64 13.92 3.82
N GLY A 124 -9.24 14.41 2.64
CA GLY A 124 -9.14 15.84 2.36
C GLY A 124 -10.49 16.55 2.33
N GLY A 125 -10.48 17.82 2.69
CA GLY A 125 -11.60 18.74 2.58
C GLY A 125 -11.13 20.14 2.21
N VAL A 126 -12.03 21.11 2.16
CA VAL A 126 -11.70 22.50 1.87
C VAL A 126 -11.11 23.14 3.14
N LYS A 127 -9.80 23.44 3.11
CA LYS A 127 -8.97 23.96 4.22
C LYS A 127 -8.79 23.01 5.41
N GLU A 128 -9.67 22.08 5.63
CA GLU A 128 -9.65 21.12 6.73
C GLU A 128 -9.85 19.71 6.16
N GLY A 129 -9.36 18.72 6.86
CA GLY A 129 -9.59 17.32 6.54
C GLY A 129 -9.95 16.50 7.77
N LEU A 130 -10.20 15.24 7.53
CA LEU A 130 -10.62 14.29 8.54
C LEU A 130 -9.51 13.26 8.78
N LEU A 131 -9.20 12.98 10.03
CA LEU A 131 -8.48 11.80 10.46
C LEU A 131 -9.52 10.79 10.94
N PHE A 132 -9.45 9.56 10.45
CA PHE A 132 -10.38 8.51 10.82
C PHE A 132 -9.63 7.21 11.13
N ARG A 133 -10.25 6.38 11.95
CA ARG A 133 -9.78 5.05 12.32
C ARG A 133 -10.94 4.07 12.22
N ARG A 134 -10.75 2.99 11.43
CA ARG A 134 -11.79 1.96 11.18
C ARG A 134 -13.15 2.55 10.82
N GLY A 135 -13.13 3.56 9.95
CA GLY A 135 -14.33 4.26 9.49
C GLY A 135 -14.89 5.32 10.45
N GLU A 136 -14.40 5.44 11.68
CA GLU A 136 -14.82 6.46 12.64
C GLU A 136 -13.92 7.70 12.57
N ILE A 137 -14.52 8.89 12.48
CA ILE A 137 -13.78 10.15 12.48
C ILE A 137 -13.31 10.41 13.91
N ILE A 138 -11.98 10.51 14.09
CA ILE A 138 -11.35 10.77 15.39
C ILE A 138 -10.86 12.21 15.54
N ALA A 139 -10.59 12.91 14.43
CA ALA A 139 -10.22 14.32 14.47
C ALA A 139 -10.60 15.03 13.16
N LYS A 140 -10.77 16.35 13.26
CA LYS A 140 -10.88 17.28 12.15
C LYS A 140 -9.76 18.31 12.28
N LEU A 141 -8.89 18.40 11.29
CA LEU A 141 -7.62 19.11 11.37
C LEU A 141 -7.39 20.00 10.14
N PRO A 142 -6.59 21.07 10.25
CA PRO A 142 -6.07 21.77 9.10
C PRO A 142 -5.34 20.83 8.14
N GLN A 143 -5.38 21.15 6.83
CA GLN A 143 -4.78 20.29 5.81
C GLN A 143 -3.29 20.03 6.04
N GLU A 144 -2.55 21.02 6.50
CA GLU A 144 -1.12 20.96 6.77
C GLU A 144 -0.74 20.01 7.91
N GLU A 145 -1.65 19.75 8.84
CA GLU A 145 -1.45 18.88 10.00
C GLU A 145 -1.87 17.43 9.76
N LEU A 146 -2.61 17.16 8.67
CA LEU A 146 -3.23 15.84 8.43
C LEU A 146 -2.22 14.71 8.35
N VAL A 147 -1.11 14.90 7.62
CA VAL A 147 -0.12 13.83 7.44
C VAL A 147 0.62 13.57 8.74
N ASP A 148 0.99 14.61 9.48
CA ASP A 148 1.69 14.45 10.75
C ASP A 148 0.80 13.75 11.78
N ALA A 149 -0.48 14.14 11.87
CA ALA A 149 -1.45 13.47 12.73
C ALA A 149 -1.71 12.00 12.32
N LEU A 150 -1.70 11.71 11.02
CA LEU A 150 -1.79 10.32 10.52
C LEU A 150 -0.58 9.49 10.96
N LEU A 151 0.64 10.04 10.81
CA LEU A 151 1.86 9.35 11.21
C LEU A 151 1.91 9.13 12.73
N ASP A 152 1.52 10.11 13.54
CA ASP A 152 1.39 9.96 15.00
C ASP A 152 0.43 8.83 15.38
N GLU A 153 -0.71 8.74 14.69
CA GLU A 153 -1.68 7.68 14.94
C GLU A 153 -1.14 6.30 14.53
N ILE A 154 -0.41 6.21 13.40
CA ILE A 154 0.26 4.97 12.97
C ILE A 154 1.30 4.54 14.00
N GLU A 155 2.16 5.46 14.47
CA GLU A 155 3.16 5.18 15.50
C GLU A 155 2.49 4.65 16.79
N ARG A 156 1.39 5.27 17.19
CA ARG A 156 0.62 4.85 18.37
C ARG A 156 0.01 3.47 18.21
N MET A 157 -0.56 3.16 17.02
CA MET A 157 -1.20 1.86 16.75
C MET A 157 -0.19 0.73 16.64
N ALA A 158 0.95 0.99 16.01
CA ALA A 158 1.99 0.00 15.75
C ALA A 158 3.04 -0.10 16.88
N ASN A 159 3.06 0.86 17.81
CA ASN A 159 4.08 1.01 18.85
C ASN A 159 5.51 1.06 18.27
N VAL A 160 5.71 1.89 17.26
CA VAL A 160 6.99 2.11 16.55
C VAL A 160 7.26 3.60 16.40
N THR A 161 8.48 3.95 16.04
CA THR A 161 8.87 5.29 15.62
C THR A 161 9.14 5.27 14.13
N LEU A 162 8.52 6.16 13.37
CA LEU A 162 8.65 6.25 11.92
C LEU A 162 9.75 7.21 11.48
N ASN A 163 10.19 7.09 10.25
CA ASN A 163 11.12 8.01 9.61
C ASN A 163 10.37 9.28 9.17
N ARG A 164 10.70 10.45 9.74
CA ARG A 164 10.05 11.73 9.41
C ARG A 164 10.98 12.67 8.65
#